data_6e2ff1bbce79bfb0d975c7cc4f152221
#
_entry.id   6e2ff1bbce79bfb0d975c7cc4f152221
#
_cell.length_a   1.000
_cell.length_b   1.000
_cell.length_c   1.000
_cell.angle_alpha   90.00
_cell.angle_beta   90.00
_cell.angle_gamma   90.00
#
_symmetry.space_group_name_H-M   'P 1'
#
loop_
_entity.id
_entity.type
_entity.pdbx_description
1 polymer ?
#
loop_
_entity_poly.entity_id
_entity_poly.type
_entity_poly.pdbx_seq_one_letter_code
_entity_poly.pdbx_strand_id
1 'polypeptide(L)'
;MANPPPTSGRARLIRGRRPSPRDNADISKSDILKVRRQEADAEAAFASVLREAVEAVERAGYRFLVLGGLASSLVGRPRWTHDIDLLVRPDDARDVLAVLRTAGFSTEETDPVWIYKAFKRDVMVDIIFMVMGGIYLDDEMLSRSIERDYDGLRLRIPSPEDQIVIKGIVHREETSRHWFDALAILGRADLDWNYLLHRARVGARRVLALLIYAQSTDILVPSWVIGRLYEEVYGP
;
A
#
# COMPACT_ATOMS: atom_id res chain seq x y z
N MET A 1 -56.40 31.09 22.88
CA MET A 1 -55.78 31.89 21.80
C MET A 1 -54.64 31.04 21.22
N ALA A 2 -54.89 30.46 20.06
CA ALA A 2 -53.93 29.57 19.40
C ALA A 2 -53.13 30.38 18.37
N ASN A 3 -51.79 30.25 18.37
CA ASN A 3 -50.92 30.84 17.38
C ASN A 3 -51.01 30.11 16.04
N PRO A 4 -51.00 30.83 14.91
CA PRO A 4 -51.02 30.21 13.58
C PRO A 4 -49.65 29.62 13.21
N PRO A 5 -49.60 28.61 12.33
CA PRO A 5 -48.35 27.98 11.88
C PRO A 5 -47.56 28.88 10.92
N PRO A 6 -46.23 28.72 10.83
CA PRO A 6 -45.40 29.53 9.95
C PRO A 6 -45.59 29.11 8.47
N THR A 7 -45.65 30.13 7.63
CA THR A 7 -45.78 30.06 6.18
C THR A 7 -44.56 29.38 5.51
N SER A 8 -44.84 28.46 4.59
CA SER A 8 -43.89 27.76 3.75
C SER A 8 -43.08 28.71 2.86
N GLY A 9 -41.80 28.86 3.18
CA GLY A 9 -40.81 29.47 2.27
C GLY A 9 -40.49 28.51 1.12
N ARG A 10 -40.91 28.87 -0.09
CA ARG A 10 -40.51 28.16 -1.32
C ARG A 10 -38.98 28.24 -1.47
N ALA A 11 -38.30 27.12 -1.34
CA ALA A 11 -36.89 26.97 -1.74
C ALA A 11 -36.76 27.25 -3.25
N ARG A 12 -36.05 28.32 -3.60
CA ARG A 12 -35.62 28.60 -4.98
C ARG A 12 -34.60 27.57 -5.35
N LEU A 13 -34.97 26.63 -6.24
CA LEU A 13 -34.05 25.77 -6.94
C LEU A 13 -33.10 26.64 -7.78
N ILE A 14 -31.85 26.77 -7.32
CA ILE A 14 -30.76 27.32 -8.12
C ILE A 14 -30.52 26.30 -9.22
N ARG A 15 -31.03 26.57 -10.43
CA ARG A 15 -30.68 25.81 -11.64
C ARG A 15 -29.18 26.01 -11.89
N GLY A 16 -28.37 25.06 -11.47
CA GLY A 16 -27.00 24.96 -11.91
C GLY A 16 -26.97 24.92 -13.44
N ARG A 17 -26.26 25.86 -14.03
CA ARG A 17 -25.98 25.86 -15.48
C ARG A 17 -25.32 24.52 -15.81
N ARG A 18 -25.93 23.74 -16.70
CA ARG A 18 -25.26 22.61 -17.33
C ARG A 18 -24.01 23.15 -18.03
N PRO A 19 -22.83 22.56 -17.81
CA PRO A 19 -21.64 22.96 -18.58
C PRO A 19 -21.95 22.80 -20.08
N SER A 20 -21.54 23.78 -20.87
CA SER A 20 -21.72 23.73 -22.29
C SER A 20 -20.79 22.68 -22.92
N PRO A 21 -21.13 22.02 -24.01
CA PRO A 21 -20.27 21.05 -24.69
C PRO A 21 -18.94 21.63 -25.21
N ARG A 22 -18.68 22.91 -25.01
CA ARG A 22 -17.47 23.62 -25.48
C ARG A 22 -16.34 23.68 -24.45
N ASP A 23 -16.54 23.18 -23.23
CA ASP A 23 -15.52 23.18 -22.16
C ASP A 23 -14.65 21.91 -22.14
N ASN A 24 -14.80 21.00 -23.11
CA ASN A 24 -13.79 20.01 -23.42
C ASN A 24 -12.69 20.72 -24.20
N ALA A 25 -11.70 21.28 -23.47
CA ALA A 25 -10.46 21.71 -24.07
C ALA A 25 -9.90 20.52 -24.86
N ASP A 26 -9.81 20.65 -26.18
CA ASP A 26 -9.17 19.64 -27.04
C ASP A 26 -7.72 19.49 -26.57
N ILE A 27 -7.44 18.42 -25.83
CA ILE A 27 -6.08 18.07 -25.41
C ILE A 27 -5.28 17.83 -26.69
N SER A 28 -4.31 18.69 -26.96
CA SER A 28 -3.54 18.59 -28.20
C SER A 28 -2.71 17.29 -28.23
N LYS A 29 -2.48 16.74 -29.42
CA LYS A 29 -1.57 15.58 -29.55
C LYS A 29 -0.20 15.86 -28.96
N SER A 30 0.27 17.11 -28.99
CA SER A 30 1.55 17.52 -28.40
C SER A 30 1.53 17.45 -26.87
N ASP A 31 0.39 17.74 -26.24
CA ASP A 31 0.26 17.66 -24.77
C ASP A 31 0.18 16.21 -24.31
N ILE A 32 -0.52 15.35 -25.05
CA ILE A 32 -0.54 13.90 -24.80
C ILE A 32 0.88 13.32 -24.91
N LEU A 33 1.66 13.73 -25.92
CA LEU A 33 3.03 13.25 -26.09
C LEU A 33 3.98 13.76 -24.96
N LYS A 34 3.79 14.99 -24.50
CA LYS A 34 4.55 15.53 -23.35
C LYS A 34 4.24 14.75 -22.06
N VAL A 35 2.96 14.49 -21.78
CA VAL A 35 2.55 13.72 -20.60
C VAL A 35 3.14 12.31 -20.64
N ARG A 36 3.01 11.61 -21.78
CA ARG A 36 3.60 10.26 -21.93
C ARG A 36 5.10 10.24 -21.76
N ARG A 37 5.80 11.27 -22.22
CA ARG A 37 7.26 11.38 -22.04
C ARG A 37 7.62 11.61 -20.56
N GLN A 38 6.90 12.49 -19.87
CA GLN A 38 7.08 12.72 -18.45
C GLN A 38 6.81 11.45 -17.61
N GLU A 39 5.77 10.69 -17.96
CA GLU A 39 5.47 9.41 -17.32
C GLU A 39 6.62 8.41 -17.53
N ALA A 40 7.14 8.27 -18.76
CA ALA A 40 8.25 7.37 -19.06
C ALA A 40 9.56 7.80 -18.35
N ASP A 41 9.84 9.10 -18.29
CA ASP A 41 11.01 9.62 -17.57
C ASP A 41 10.89 9.38 -16.05
N ALA A 42 9.69 9.52 -15.48
CA ALA A 42 9.41 9.24 -14.08
C ALA A 42 9.55 7.74 -13.76
N GLU A 43 9.06 6.86 -14.65
CA GLU A 43 9.19 5.41 -14.52
C GLU A 43 10.66 4.95 -14.56
N ALA A 44 11.44 5.50 -15.49
CA ALA A 44 12.86 5.23 -15.58
C ALA A 44 13.64 5.72 -14.35
N ALA A 45 13.28 6.91 -13.81
CA ALA A 45 13.87 7.43 -12.58
C ALA A 45 13.53 6.53 -11.39
N PHE A 46 12.27 6.11 -11.26
CA PHE A 46 11.83 5.18 -10.22
C PHE A 46 12.60 3.86 -10.26
N ALA A 47 12.67 3.20 -11.42
CA ALA A 47 13.39 1.93 -11.58
C ALA A 47 14.89 2.05 -11.25
N SER A 48 15.52 3.16 -11.67
CA SER A 48 16.93 3.44 -11.36
C SER A 48 17.15 3.66 -9.86
N VAL A 49 16.30 4.46 -9.21
CA VAL A 49 16.42 4.75 -7.77
C VAL A 49 16.12 3.50 -6.92
N LEU A 50 15.13 2.70 -7.31
CA LEU A 50 14.84 1.43 -6.67
C LEU A 50 16.06 0.49 -6.72
N ARG A 51 16.67 0.33 -7.88
CA ARG A 51 17.87 -0.50 -8.05
C ARG A 51 19.02 0.00 -7.18
N GLU A 52 19.30 1.29 -7.19
CA GLU A 52 20.36 1.90 -6.38
C GLU A 52 20.12 1.71 -4.88
N ALA A 53 18.87 1.88 -4.41
CA ALA A 53 18.52 1.68 -3.01
C ALA A 53 18.67 0.21 -2.57
N VAL A 54 18.09 -0.71 -3.34
CA VAL A 54 18.15 -2.17 -3.07
C VAL A 54 19.60 -2.64 -3.04
N GLU A 55 20.38 -2.36 -4.09
CA GLU A 55 21.78 -2.78 -4.17
C GLU A 55 22.67 -2.16 -3.07
N ALA A 56 22.38 -0.93 -2.64
CA ALA A 56 23.13 -0.30 -1.56
C ALA A 56 22.88 -1.02 -0.23
N VAL A 57 21.63 -1.32 0.09
CA VAL A 57 21.24 -1.98 1.35
C VAL A 57 21.71 -3.44 1.35
N GLU A 58 21.58 -4.18 0.23
CA GLU A 58 22.07 -5.55 0.09
C GLU A 58 23.59 -5.65 0.24
N ARG A 59 24.36 -4.76 -0.42
CA ARG A 59 25.83 -4.72 -0.30
C ARG A 59 26.30 -4.43 1.11
N ALA A 60 25.52 -3.69 1.88
CA ALA A 60 25.79 -3.42 3.29
C ALA A 60 25.41 -4.59 4.22
N GLY A 61 24.74 -5.63 3.69
CA GLY A 61 24.41 -6.86 4.42
C GLY A 61 23.12 -6.77 5.25
N TYR A 62 22.32 -5.71 5.11
CA TYR A 62 21.05 -5.58 5.84
C TYR A 62 19.94 -6.37 5.18
N ARG A 63 19.08 -6.96 6.01
CA ARG A 63 17.89 -7.68 5.56
C ARG A 63 16.71 -6.73 5.49
N PHE A 64 15.97 -6.79 4.40
CA PHE A 64 14.77 -5.99 4.19
C PHE A 64 13.80 -6.71 3.26
N LEU A 65 12.57 -6.22 3.22
CA LEU A 65 11.56 -6.59 2.23
C LEU A 65 11.01 -5.33 1.57
N VAL A 66 10.77 -5.39 0.27
CA VAL A 66 10.06 -4.32 -0.44
C VAL A 66 8.57 -4.48 -0.15
N LEU A 67 7.94 -3.40 0.32
CA LEU A 67 6.53 -3.34 0.70
C LEU A 67 5.68 -2.53 -0.30
N GLY A 68 4.57 -2.09 0.20
CA GLY A 68 3.73 -1.01 -0.34
C GLY A 68 3.05 -1.32 -1.66
N GLY A 69 3.01 -0.30 -2.49
CA GLY A 69 2.36 -0.38 -3.80
C GLY A 69 3.06 -1.29 -4.77
N LEU A 70 4.39 -1.27 -4.77
CA LEU A 70 5.21 -2.10 -5.65
C LEU A 70 5.02 -3.58 -5.34
N ALA A 71 5.21 -4.00 -4.09
CA ALA A 71 5.03 -5.38 -3.68
C ALA A 71 3.64 -5.92 -4.03
N SER A 72 2.60 -5.13 -3.76
CA SER A 72 1.22 -5.53 -4.06
C SER A 72 0.94 -5.64 -5.55
N SER A 73 1.60 -4.82 -6.38
CA SER A 73 1.45 -4.89 -7.84
C SER A 73 2.06 -6.16 -8.44
N LEU A 74 3.08 -6.71 -7.78
CA LEU A 74 3.80 -7.91 -8.23
C LEU A 74 3.06 -9.24 -7.91
N VAL A 75 2.10 -9.22 -6.99
CA VAL A 75 1.29 -10.40 -6.62
C VAL A 75 -0.21 -10.23 -6.84
N GLY A 76 -0.69 -9.00 -6.86
CA GLY A 76 -2.09 -8.65 -7.08
C GLY A 76 -2.33 -8.05 -8.46
N ARG A 77 -2.86 -6.83 -8.48
CA ARG A 77 -3.15 -6.08 -9.71
C ARG A 77 -2.03 -5.09 -10.01
N PRO A 78 -1.42 -5.14 -11.20
CA PRO A 78 -0.44 -4.13 -11.61
C PRO A 78 -1.02 -2.72 -11.50
N ARG A 79 -0.29 -1.84 -10.84
CA ARG A 79 -0.57 -0.42 -10.74
C ARG A 79 0.72 0.36 -10.55
N TRP A 80 0.69 1.61 -10.93
CA TRP A 80 1.79 2.53 -10.69
C TRP A 80 1.89 2.91 -9.20
N THR A 81 3.13 3.10 -8.73
CA THR A 81 3.45 3.68 -7.42
C THR A 81 4.57 4.71 -7.57
N HIS A 82 4.60 5.72 -6.70
CA HIS A 82 5.57 6.81 -6.74
C HIS A 82 6.61 6.72 -5.64
N ASP A 83 6.41 5.83 -4.68
CA ASP A 83 7.20 5.61 -3.49
C ASP A 83 7.76 4.20 -3.45
N ILE A 84 8.94 4.07 -2.85
CA ILE A 84 9.61 2.80 -2.59
C ILE A 84 9.55 2.56 -1.09
N ASP A 85 8.91 1.48 -0.67
CA ASP A 85 8.78 1.13 0.73
C ASP A 85 9.74 -0.03 1.06
N LEU A 86 10.70 0.18 1.95
CA LEU A 86 11.61 -0.84 2.47
C LEU A 86 11.27 -1.14 3.93
N LEU A 87 10.80 -2.35 4.22
CA LEU A 87 10.61 -2.82 5.58
C LEU A 87 11.93 -3.39 6.10
N VAL A 88 12.46 -2.80 7.16
CA VAL A 88 13.70 -3.18 7.82
C VAL A 88 13.44 -3.51 9.28
N ARG A 89 14.39 -4.16 9.96
CA ARG A 89 14.31 -4.32 11.41
C ARG A 89 14.49 -2.97 12.11
N PRO A 90 13.81 -2.72 13.23
CA PRO A 90 13.97 -1.47 13.99
C PRO A 90 15.43 -1.14 14.33
N ASP A 91 16.21 -2.14 14.74
CA ASP A 91 17.62 -1.96 15.11
C ASP A 91 18.50 -1.57 13.92
N ASP A 92 18.13 -1.95 12.70
CA ASP A 92 18.88 -1.69 11.46
C ASP A 92 18.49 -0.34 10.81
N ALA A 93 17.39 0.29 11.23
CA ALA A 93 16.77 1.41 10.49
C ALA A 93 17.70 2.61 10.30
N ARG A 94 18.44 3.01 11.35
CA ARG A 94 19.39 4.14 11.26
C ARG A 94 20.59 3.82 10.40
N ASP A 95 21.09 2.59 10.47
CA ASP A 95 22.23 2.15 9.67
C ASP A 95 21.84 2.07 8.19
N VAL A 96 20.64 1.56 7.87
CA VAL A 96 20.10 1.58 6.51
C VAL A 96 19.95 3.00 5.98
N LEU A 97 19.47 3.93 6.81
CA LEU A 97 19.40 5.35 6.46
C LEU A 97 20.80 5.93 6.15
N ALA A 98 21.81 5.58 6.96
CA ALA A 98 23.19 6.00 6.74
C ALA A 98 23.80 5.38 5.46
N VAL A 99 23.48 4.12 5.16
CA VAL A 99 23.87 3.45 3.90
C VAL A 99 23.31 4.22 2.71
N LEU A 100 22.02 4.56 2.71
CA LEU A 100 21.39 5.32 1.62
C LEU A 100 21.99 6.71 1.48
N ARG A 101 22.31 7.37 2.61
CA ARG A 101 23.04 8.67 2.57
C ARG A 101 24.38 8.54 1.87
N THR A 102 25.14 7.49 2.19
CA THR A 102 26.44 7.21 1.55
C THR A 102 26.28 6.88 0.05
N ALA A 103 25.15 6.30 -0.34
CA ALA A 103 24.79 6.04 -1.74
C ALA A 103 24.25 7.30 -2.47
N GLY A 104 24.32 8.50 -1.84
CA GLY A 104 23.98 9.78 -2.45
C GLY A 104 22.49 10.13 -2.40
N PHE A 105 21.74 9.54 -1.45
CA PHE A 105 20.38 9.97 -1.14
C PHE A 105 20.41 11.11 -0.11
N SER A 106 19.52 12.09 -0.24
CA SER A 106 19.21 12.98 0.88
C SER A 106 18.31 12.22 1.86
N THR A 107 18.56 12.37 3.17
CA THR A 107 17.92 11.52 4.18
C THR A 107 17.32 12.36 5.30
N GLU A 108 16.22 11.87 5.87
CA GLU A 108 15.47 12.50 6.95
C GLU A 108 15.01 11.47 7.97
N GLU A 109 15.29 11.69 9.26
CA GLU A 109 14.67 10.94 10.37
C GLU A 109 13.30 11.54 10.67
N THR A 110 12.30 11.15 9.87
CA THR A 110 10.95 11.76 9.85
C THR A 110 10.18 11.47 11.12
N ASP A 111 10.12 10.19 11.52
CA ASP A 111 9.45 9.75 12.76
C ASP A 111 10.26 8.60 13.38
N PRO A 112 10.85 8.81 14.58
CA PRO A 112 11.73 7.83 15.20
C PRO A 112 10.99 6.58 15.72
N VAL A 113 9.66 6.53 15.61
CA VAL A 113 8.84 5.40 16.05
C VAL A 113 8.65 4.37 14.95
N TRP A 114 8.53 4.81 13.67
CA TRP A 114 8.10 3.87 12.62
C TRP A 114 8.68 4.07 11.22
N ILE A 115 9.20 5.28 10.86
CA ILE A 115 9.63 5.57 9.48
C ILE A 115 10.72 6.62 9.40
N TYR A 116 11.72 6.38 8.56
CA TYR A 116 12.64 7.36 8.02
C TYR A 116 12.46 7.51 6.51
N LYS A 117 12.98 8.59 5.95
CA LYS A 117 12.85 8.87 4.51
C LYS A 117 14.19 9.14 3.86
N ALA A 118 14.31 8.70 2.62
CA ALA A 118 15.41 9.06 1.75
C ALA A 118 14.86 9.49 0.39
N PHE A 119 15.58 10.39 -0.29
CA PHE A 119 15.12 10.97 -1.56
C PHE A 119 16.25 10.99 -2.56
N LYS A 120 15.96 10.67 -3.81
CA LYS A 120 16.87 10.79 -4.94
C LYS A 120 16.08 10.97 -6.24
N ARG A 121 16.43 11.96 -7.07
CA ARG A 121 15.76 12.24 -8.38
C ARG A 121 14.24 12.33 -8.25
N ASP A 122 13.75 13.04 -7.24
CA ASP A 122 12.32 13.19 -6.92
C ASP A 122 11.58 11.89 -6.57
N VAL A 123 12.30 10.79 -6.38
CA VAL A 123 11.74 9.52 -5.88
C VAL A 123 11.99 9.41 -4.39
N MET A 124 10.95 9.08 -3.65
CA MET A 124 10.98 8.85 -2.21
C MET A 124 11.21 7.38 -1.90
N VAL A 125 12.07 7.12 -0.92
CA VAL A 125 12.29 5.80 -0.33
C VAL A 125 11.93 5.88 1.15
N ASP A 126 10.90 5.17 1.54
CA ASP A 126 10.44 5.03 2.90
C ASP A 126 11.14 3.85 3.57
N ILE A 127 11.89 4.11 4.63
CA ILE A 127 12.52 3.10 5.48
C ILE A 127 11.57 2.85 6.64
N ILE A 128 10.72 1.84 6.50
CA ILE A 128 9.69 1.48 7.47
C ILE A 128 10.27 0.42 8.42
N PHE A 129 10.18 0.66 9.70
CA PHE A 129 10.66 -0.29 10.72
C PHE A 129 9.58 -0.69 11.72
N MET A 130 8.40 -0.10 11.63
CA MET A 130 7.19 -0.56 12.29
C MET A 130 5.97 -0.22 11.43
N VAL A 131 5.16 -1.20 11.11
CA VAL A 131 3.87 -0.98 10.47
C VAL A 131 2.79 -0.83 11.55
N MET A 132 1.72 -0.10 11.23
CA MET A 132 0.56 0.03 12.12
C MET A 132 0.10 -1.34 12.66
N GLY A 133 -0.26 -1.40 13.95
CA GLY A 133 -0.60 -2.64 14.63
C GLY A 133 0.60 -3.33 15.29
N GLY A 134 1.79 -2.70 15.23
CA GLY A 134 3.01 -3.27 15.82
C GLY A 134 3.59 -4.42 15.00
N ILE A 135 3.42 -4.37 13.67
CA ILE A 135 4.03 -5.37 12.77
C ILE A 135 5.46 -4.94 12.46
N TYR A 136 6.39 -5.83 12.71
CA TYR A 136 7.82 -5.66 12.44
C TYR A 136 8.31 -6.70 11.44
N LEU A 137 9.47 -6.45 10.85
CA LEU A 137 10.18 -7.45 10.07
C LEU A 137 10.73 -8.53 11.02
N ASP A 138 10.04 -9.64 11.11
CA ASP A 138 10.43 -10.81 11.91
C ASP A 138 11.04 -11.93 11.05
N ASP A 139 11.62 -12.94 11.69
CA ASP A 139 12.26 -14.06 11.00
C ASP A 139 11.25 -14.93 10.25
N GLU A 140 10.01 -15.03 10.70
CA GLU A 140 8.98 -15.78 10.03
C GLU A 140 8.58 -15.10 8.73
N MET A 141 8.34 -13.77 8.73
CA MET A 141 8.07 -12.99 7.52
C MET A 141 9.23 -13.08 6.52
N LEU A 142 10.48 -13.00 7.00
CA LEU A 142 11.66 -13.17 6.16
C LEU A 142 11.73 -14.57 5.55
N SER A 143 11.46 -15.62 6.31
CA SER A 143 11.52 -17.00 5.84
C SER A 143 10.45 -17.34 4.80
N ARG A 144 9.27 -16.69 4.92
CA ARG A 144 8.14 -16.85 4.01
C ARG A 144 8.10 -15.82 2.88
N SER A 145 9.06 -14.87 2.86
CA SER A 145 9.17 -13.89 1.79
C SER A 145 9.36 -14.56 0.45
N ILE A 146 8.84 -13.95 -0.60
CA ILE A 146 8.94 -14.46 -1.97
C ILE A 146 9.77 -13.52 -2.83
N GLU A 147 10.43 -14.07 -3.85
CA GLU A 147 11.16 -13.29 -4.84
C GLU A 147 10.27 -12.98 -6.04
N ARG A 148 10.35 -11.76 -6.54
CA ARG A 148 9.70 -11.31 -7.77
C ARG A 148 10.68 -10.48 -8.60
N ASP A 149 10.55 -10.58 -9.89
CA ASP A 149 11.30 -9.74 -10.84
C ASP A 149 10.55 -8.43 -11.08
N TYR A 150 11.28 -7.32 -11.05
CA TYR A 150 10.83 -6.01 -11.49
C TYR A 150 11.92 -5.39 -12.37
N ASP A 151 11.69 -5.33 -13.65
CA ASP A 151 12.63 -4.78 -14.65
C ASP A 151 14.06 -5.35 -14.52
N GLY A 152 14.15 -6.69 -14.41
CA GLY A 152 15.42 -7.41 -14.25
C GLY A 152 16.08 -7.26 -12.86
N LEU A 153 15.41 -6.64 -11.90
CA LEU A 153 15.84 -6.56 -10.51
C LEU A 153 15.04 -7.57 -9.67
N ARG A 154 15.74 -8.48 -8.99
CA ARG A 154 15.11 -9.41 -8.06
C ARG A 154 14.79 -8.69 -6.76
N LEU A 155 13.51 -8.68 -6.39
CA LEU A 155 13.01 -8.07 -5.17
C LEU A 155 12.48 -9.15 -4.23
N ARG A 156 12.86 -9.08 -2.96
CA ARG A 156 12.21 -9.84 -1.90
C ARG A 156 11.05 -9.04 -1.35
N ILE A 157 9.87 -9.63 -1.37
CA ILE A 157 8.63 -9.02 -0.89
C ILE A 157 7.98 -9.94 0.15
N PRO A 158 7.14 -9.44 1.07
CA PRO A 158 6.39 -10.29 1.98
C PRO A 158 5.51 -11.28 1.23
N SER A 159 5.18 -12.38 1.88
CA SER A 159 4.20 -13.33 1.34
C SER A 159 2.86 -12.65 1.03
N PRO A 160 2.02 -13.22 0.16
CA PRO A 160 0.68 -12.71 -0.09
C PRO A 160 -0.13 -12.55 1.20
N GLU A 161 -0.02 -13.48 2.14
CA GLU A 161 -0.73 -13.47 3.42
C GLU A 161 -0.30 -12.27 4.29
N ASP A 162 1.00 -12.05 4.45
CA ASP A 162 1.51 -10.90 5.18
C ASP A 162 1.05 -9.58 4.55
N GLN A 163 1.06 -9.49 3.22
CA GLN A 163 0.59 -8.30 2.52
C GLN A 163 -0.90 -8.06 2.74
N ILE A 164 -1.75 -9.11 2.70
CA ILE A 164 -3.19 -9.02 3.00
C ILE A 164 -3.40 -8.48 4.41
N VAL A 165 -2.70 -9.04 5.40
CA VAL A 165 -2.81 -8.63 6.80
C VAL A 165 -2.36 -7.18 6.97
N ILE A 166 -1.19 -6.80 6.47
CA ILE A 166 -0.67 -5.44 6.53
C ILE A 166 -1.68 -4.46 5.90
N LYS A 167 -2.13 -4.75 4.67
CA LYS A 167 -3.09 -3.88 3.94
C LYS A 167 -4.44 -3.77 4.64
N GLY A 168 -4.93 -4.84 5.25
CA GLY A 168 -6.16 -4.84 6.04
C GLY A 168 -6.04 -3.93 7.27
N ILE A 169 -4.88 -3.95 7.94
CA ILE A 169 -4.65 -3.19 9.17
C ILE A 169 -4.38 -1.70 8.89
N VAL A 170 -3.57 -1.37 7.87
CA VAL A 170 -3.21 0.02 7.54
C VAL A 170 -4.29 0.76 6.77
N HIS A 171 -5.33 0.06 6.32
CA HIS A 171 -6.43 0.67 5.57
C HIS A 171 -7.10 1.79 6.37
N ARG A 172 -7.36 2.91 5.70
CA ARG A 172 -8.19 4.03 6.16
C ARG A 172 -9.11 4.45 5.01
N GLU A 173 -10.21 5.11 5.32
CA GLU A 173 -11.18 5.59 4.32
C GLU A 173 -10.51 6.53 3.32
N GLU A 174 -9.60 7.40 3.77
CA GLU A 174 -8.85 8.32 2.92
C GLU A 174 -7.82 7.60 2.03
N THR A 175 -7.43 6.37 2.38
CA THR A 175 -6.47 5.55 1.64
C THR A 175 -7.06 4.21 1.22
N SER A 176 -8.22 4.24 0.57
CA SER A 176 -8.99 3.06 0.14
C SER A 176 -8.20 2.08 -0.75
N ARG A 177 -7.14 2.54 -1.42
CA ARG A 177 -6.26 1.71 -2.26
C ARG A 177 -5.69 0.49 -1.54
N HIS A 178 -5.50 0.53 -0.21
CA HIS A 178 -5.00 -0.62 0.54
C HIS A 178 -5.96 -1.83 0.46
N TRP A 179 -7.27 -1.59 0.58
CA TRP A 179 -8.25 -2.65 0.40
C TRP A 179 -8.30 -3.16 -1.03
N PHE A 180 -8.21 -2.30 -2.04
CA PHE A 180 -8.15 -2.74 -3.44
C PHE A 180 -6.92 -3.62 -3.70
N ASP A 181 -5.75 -3.27 -3.13
CA ASP A 181 -4.56 -4.10 -3.23
C ASP A 181 -4.78 -5.47 -2.55
N ALA A 182 -5.31 -5.49 -1.32
CA ALA A 182 -5.58 -6.72 -0.58
C ALA A 182 -6.59 -7.63 -1.30
N LEU A 183 -7.69 -7.06 -1.82
CA LEU A 183 -8.69 -7.80 -2.59
C LEU A 183 -8.11 -8.37 -3.89
N ALA A 184 -7.22 -7.61 -4.55
CA ALA A 184 -6.55 -8.10 -5.75
C ALA A 184 -5.59 -9.27 -5.45
N ILE A 185 -4.93 -9.28 -4.30
CA ILE A 185 -4.09 -10.38 -3.85
C ILE A 185 -4.96 -11.60 -3.49
N LEU A 186 -6.02 -11.39 -2.69
CA LEU A 186 -6.98 -12.43 -2.31
C LEU A 186 -7.60 -13.16 -3.53
N GLY A 187 -7.87 -12.42 -4.60
CA GLY A 187 -8.48 -12.99 -5.81
C GLY A 187 -7.52 -13.69 -6.76
N ARG A 188 -6.19 -13.65 -6.51
CA ARG A 188 -5.18 -14.15 -7.45
C ARG A 188 -4.14 -15.07 -6.87
N ALA A 189 -3.79 -14.89 -5.59
CA ALA A 189 -2.75 -15.67 -4.95
C ALA A 189 -3.30 -17.01 -4.44
N ASP A 190 -2.47 -18.04 -4.50
CA ASP A 190 -2.66 -19.25 -3.72
C ASP A 190 -2.19 -18.98 -2.29
N LEU A 191 -3.09 -19.16 -1.29
CA LEU A 191 -2.88 -18.70 0.07
C LEU A 191 -2.79 -19.86 1.07
N ASP A 192 -1.79 -19.79 1.93
CA ASP A 192 -1.76 -20.57 3.18
C ASP A 192 -2.68 -19.88 4.21
N TRP A 193 -3.93 -20.33 4.25
CA TRP A 193 -4.95 -19.76 5.13
C TRP A 193 -4.62 -19.93 6.62
N ASN A 194 -3.87 -20.97 7.01
CA ASN A 194 -3.45 -21.15 8.39
C ASN A 194 -2.40 -20.10 8.77
N TYR A 195 -1.47 -19.82 7.87
CA TYR A 195 -0.51 -18.75 8.04
C TYR A 195 -1.16 -17.37 8.08
N LEU A 196 -2.11 -17.11 7.17
CA LEU A 196 -2.89 -15.87 7.19
C LEU A 196 -3.60 -15.68 8.55
N LEU A 197 -4.26 -16.71 9.07
CA LEU A 197 -4.92 -16.66 10.38
C LEU A 197 -3.92 -16.39 11.50
N HIS A 198 -2.75 -17.03 11.48
CA HIS A 198 -1.69 -16.79 12.45
C HIS A 198 -1.24 -15.31 12.44
N ARG A 199 -0.98 -14.76 11.26
CA ARG A 199 -0.55 -13.36 11.11
C ARG A 199 -1.67 -12.35 11.39
N ALA A 200 -2.91 -12.71 11.16
CA ALA A 200 -4.07 -11.83 11.35
C ALA A 200 -4.32 -11.44 12.83
N ARG A 201 -3.76 -12.18 13.80
CA ARG A 201 -3.98 -11.94 15.24
C ARG A 201 -3.67 -10.52 15.67
N VAL A 202 -2.68 -9.87 15.06
CA VAL A 202 -2.31 -8.47 15.36
C VAL A 202 -3.40 -7.46 14.99
N GLY A 203 -4.41 -7.87 14.19
CA GLY A 203 -5.50 -7.03 13.73
C GLY A 203 -6.73 -7.81 13.29
N ALA A 204 -7.08 -8.87 14.02
CA ALA A 204 -8.10 -9.85 13.64
C ALA A 204 -9.43 -9.22 13.20
N ARG A 205 -9.91 -8.16 13.88
CA ARG A 205 -11.17 -7.47 13.52
C ARG A 205 -11.11 -6.85 12.13
N ARG A 206 -9.98 -6.22 11.77
CA ARG A 206 -9.80 -5.58 10.45
C ARG A 206 -9.66 -6.61 9.35
N VAL A 207 -8.90 -7.68 9.61
CA VAL A 207 -8.74 -8.77 8.65
C VAL A 207 -10.07 -9.50 8.46
N LEU A 208 -10.82 -9.77 9.54
CA LEU A 208 -12.17 -10.36 9.44
C LEU A 208 -13.09 -9.50 8.56
N ALA A 209 -13.13 -8.19 8.79
CA ALA A 209 -13.94 -7.27 7.99
C ALA A 209 -13.55 -7.30 6.51
N LEU A 210 -12.24 -7.32 6.20
CA LEU A 210 -11.73 -7.44 4.84
C LEU A 210 -12.15 -8.76 4.18
N LEU A 211 -12.03 -9.89 4.89
CA LEU A 211 -12.37 -11.21 4.34
C LEU A 211 -13.88 -11.38 4.12
N ILE A 212 -14.72 -10.86 5.02
CA ILE A 212 -16.17 -10.83 4.83
C ILE A 212 -16.53 -9.96 3.61
N TYR A 213 -15.90 -8.80 3.48
CA TYR A 213 -16.11 -7.95 2.31
C TYR A 213 -15.66 -8.63 1.02
N ALA A 214 -14.50 -9.28 1.02
CA ALA A 214 -14.01 -10.07 -0.13
C ALA A 214 -15.03 -11.12 -0.57
N GLN A 215 -15.56 -11.90 0.38
CA GLN A 215 -16.58 -12.92 0.10
C GLN A 215 -17.87 -12.30 -0.45
N SER A 216 -18.26 -11.13 0.03
CA SER A 216 -19.45 -10.41 -0.47
C SER A 216 -19.30 -9.89 -1.91
N THR A 217 -18.09 -9.87 -2.44
CA THR A 217 -17.75 -9.49 -3.83
C THR A 217 -17.28 -10.67 -4.67
N ASP A 218 -17.73 -11.90 -4.29
CA ASP A 218 -17.45 -13.15 -4.99
C ASP A 218 -15.97 -13.58 -5.04
N ILE A 219 -15.12 -13.01 -4.19
CA ILE A 219 -13.76 -13.50 -3.98
C ILE A 219 -13.82 -14.74 -3.07
N LEU A 220 -13.19 -15.84 -3.49
CA LEU A 220 -13.20 -17.09 -2.76
C LEU A 220 -12.41 -16.95 -1.45
N VAL A 221 -13.13 -16.90 -0.33
CA VAL A 221 -12.60 -17.01 1.02
C VAL A 221 -13.25 -18.20 1.69
N PRO A 222 -12.51 -19.21 2.18
CA PRO A 222 -13.10 -20.36 2.84
C PRO A 222 -13.88 -19.97 4.10
N SER A 223 -15.12 -20.45 4.23
CA SER A 223 -16.00 -20.08 5.36
C SER A 223 -15.40 -20.45 6.72
N TRP A 224 -14.57 -21.50 6.79
CA TRP A 224 -13.91 -21.90 8.02
C TRP A 224 -12.88 -20.85 8.49
N VAL A 225 -12.24 -20.13 7.57
CA VAL A 225 -11.29 -19.02 7.89
C VAL A 225 -12.04 -17.89 8.58
N ILE A 226 -13.20 -17.50 8.02
CA ILE A 226 -14.06 -16.48 8.61
C ILE A 226 -14.55 -16.93 9.98
N GLY A 227 -15.00 -18.18 10.12
CA GLY A 227 -15.44 -18.75 11.40
C GLY A 227 -14.34 -18.68 12.47
N ARG A 228 -13.12 -19.06 12.14
CA ARG A 228 -11.97 -19.00 13.06
C ARG A 228 -11.65 -17.58 13.51
N LEU A 229 -11.59 -16.62 12.59
CA LEU A 229 -11.37 -15.21 12.95
C LEU A 229 -12.53 -14.64 13.75
N TYR A 230 -13.77 -15.04 13.46
CA TYR A 230 -14.93 -14.62 14.22
C TYR A 230 -14.85 -15.12 15.67
N GLU A 231 -14.51 -16.38 15.87
CA GLU A 231 -14.28 -16.96 17.21
C GLU A 231 -13.16 -16.22 17.96
N GLU A 232 -12.06 -15.88 17.29
CA GLU A 232 -10.95 -15.14 17.91
C GLU A 232 -11.34 -13.71 18.32
N VAL A 233 -12.23 -13.07 17.59
CA VAL A 233 -12.66 -11.69 17.84
C VAL A 233 -13.79 -11.60 18.86
N TYR A 234 -14.71 -12.56 18.85
CA TYR A 234 -15.99 -12.52 19.58
C TYR A 234 -16.26 -13.77 20.45
N GLY A 235 -15.42 -14.77 20.35
CA GLY A 235 -15.51 -15.95 21.22
C GLY A 235 -15.34 -15.61 22.71
N PRO A 236 -15.80 -16.49 23.59
CA PRO A 236 -15.72 -16.30 25.05
C PRO A 236 -14.30 -16.22 25.56
#